data_7a90a9b976f7b33bfb80275d11219d05
#
_entry.id   7a90a9b976f7b33bfb80275d11219d05
#
_cell.length_a   1.000
_cell.length_b   1.000
_cell.length_c   1.000
_cell.angle_alpha   90.00
_cell.angle_beta   90.00
_cell.angle_gamma   90.00
#
_symmetry.space_group_name_H-M   'P 1'
#
loop_
_entity.id
_entity.type
_entity.pdbx_description
1 polymer ?
#
loop_
_entity_poly.entity_id
_entity_poly.type
_entity_poly.pdbx_seq_one_letter_code
_entity_poly.pdbx_strand_id
1 'polypeptide(L)'
;DYPVRIVEGRILRGYTYILDLLLANERFRVEKINLMYIYKVADQVEIAPNISCDKSIQKLSLGPARRKEERYEIDEEMLIRCFKEKRMMTLVIRTGESFTGHIDWFSNYEIKIRLDVVRKAVVIFRHALYRASVT
;
A
#
# COMPACT_ATOMS: atom_id res chain seq x y z
N ASP A 1 -2.95 3.11 19.98
CA ASP A 1 -3.00 2.98 18.51
C ASP A 1 -1.72 3.46 17.87
N TYR A 2 -1.27 2.79 16.82
CA TYR A 2 -0.12 3.26 16.07
C TYR A 2 -0.49 4.54 15.31
N PRO A 3 0.25 5.64 15.52
CA PRO A 3 -0.09 6.91 14.87
C PRO A 3 0.19 6.85 13.39
N VAL A 4 -0.86 7.00 12.58
CA VAL A 4 -0.80 7.01 11.12
C VAL A 4 -1.31 8.34 10.62
N ARG A 5 -0.64 8.88 9.62
CA ARG A 5 -1.10 10.11 8.98
C ARG A 5 -0.86 10.05 7.48
N ILE A 6 -1.69 10.79 6.74
CA ILE A 6 -1.52 10.99 5.32
C ILE A 6 -0.82 12.34 5.13
N VAL A 7 0.23 12.34 4.32
CA VAL A 7 0.93 13.57 3.95
C VAL A 7 0.92 13.72 2.45
N GLU A 8 0.87 14.95 1.99
CA GLU A 8 0.95 15.29 0.58
C GLU A 8 2.33 15.86 0.28
N GLY A 9 2.95 15.37 -0.79
CA GLY A 9 4.26 15.83 -1.16
C GLY A 9 4.62 15.45 -2.58
N ARG A 10 5.82 15.84 -3.00
CA ARG A 10 6.36 15.52 -4.32
C ARG A 10 7.55 14.59 -4.15
N ILE A 11 7.56 13.49 -4.92
CA ILE A 11 8.71 12.59 -4.95
C ILE A 11 9.80 13.23 -5.81
N LEU A 12 10.94 13.51 -5.20
CA LEU A 12 12.11 14.06 -5.90
C LEU A 12 12.97 12.95 -6.48
N ARG A 13 13.19 11.89 -5.72
CA ARG A 13 14.00 10.76 -6.14
C ARG A 13 13.66 9.52 -5.35
N GLY A 14 13.63 8.35 -6.03
CA GLY A 14 13.42 7.06 -5.39
C GLY A 14 14.70 6.23 -5.41
N TYR A 15 14.95 5.55 -4.30
CA TYR A 15 16.02 4.56 -4.14
C TYR A 15 15.40 3.24 -3.72
N THR A 16 16.21 2.20 -3.54
CA THR A 16 15.68 0.89 -3.18
C THR A 16 14.89 0.91 -1.87
N TYR A 17 15.42 1.58 -0.84
CA TYR A 17 14.80 1.59 0.50
C TYR A 17 14.40 2.97 0.99
N ILE A 18 14.65 4.01 0.22
CA ILE A 18 14.50 5.40 0.63
C ILE A 18 13.80 6.20 -0.46
N LEU A 19 12.97 7.17 -0.06
CA LEU A 19 12.43 8.20 -0.94
C LEU A 19 12.87 9.57 -0.45
N ASP A 20 13.30 10.41 -1.38
CA ASP A 20 13.50 11.83 -1.13
C ASP A 20 12.23 12.56 -1.54
N LEU A 21 11.63 13.28 -0.61
CA LEU A 21 10.34 13.97 -0.76
C LEU A 21 10.49 15.47 -0.56
N LEU A 22 9.67 16.23 -1.25
CA LEU A 22 9.47 17.66 -1.01
C LEU A 22 8.11 17.81 -0.31
N LEU A 23 8.11 18.21 0.95
CA LEU A 23 6.92 18.45 1.75
C LEU A 23 6.95 19.91 2.22
N ALA A 24 5.95 20.70 1.85
CA ALA A 24 5.88 22.12 2.24
C ALA A 24 7.19 22.89 1.97
N ASN A 25 7.77 22.67 0.79
CA ASN A 25 9.03 23.29 0.34
C ASN A 25 10.29 22.87 1.10
N GLU A 26 10.20 21.83 1.94
CA GLU A 26 11.34 21.25 2.63
C GLU A 26 11.63 19.85 2.11
N ARG A 27 12.91 19.48 2.05
CA ARG A 27 13.34 18.16 1.64
C ARG A 27 13.37 17.22 2.84
N PHE A 28 12.77 16.04 2.66
CA PHE A 28 12.78 14.98 3.65
C PHE A 28 13.25 13.68 3.01
N ARG A 29 14.05 12.93 3.74
CA ARG A 29 14.43 11.59 3.37
C ARG A 29 13.64 10.63 4.23
N VAL A 30 12.83 9.78 3.60
CA VAL A 30 11.92 8.85 4.29
C VAL A 30 12.32 7.42 3.95
N GLU A 31 12.45 6.59 4.97
CA GLU A 31 12.63 5.16 4.79
C GLU A 31 11.32 4.54 4.31
N LYS A 32 11.36 3.76 3.23
CA LYS A 32 10.15 3.14 2.66
C LYS A 32 9.42 2.23 3.65
N ILE A 33 10.14 1.63 4.61
CA ILE A 33 9.54 0.79 5.65
C ILE A 33 8.49 1.54 6.47
N ASN A 34 8.58 2.87 6.53
CA ASN A 34 7.62 3.70 7.24
C ASN A 34 6.45 4.14 6.35
N LEU A 35 6.46 3.77 5.07
CA LEU A 35 5.37 4.05 4.15
C LEU A 35 4.53 2.80 3.95
N MET A 36 3.22 2.97 3.89
CA MET A 36 2.30 1.84 3.70
C MET A 36 1.71 1.80 2.31
N TYR A 37 1.25 2.94 1.81
CA TYR A 37 0.75 3.05 0.44
C TYR A 37 0.85 4.49 -0.05
N ILE A 38 0.85 4.65 -1.36
CA ILE A 38 0.88 5.96 -2.01
C ILE A 38 -0.08 5.98 -3.21
N TYR A 39 -0.63 7.14 -3.50
CA TYR A 39 -1.40 7.36 -4.72
C TYR A 39 -1.26 8.81 -5.17
N LYS A 40 -1.67 9.09 -6.40
CA LYS A 40 -1.58 10.45 -6.95
C LYS A 40 -2.53 11.40 -6.24
N VAL A 41 -2.06 12.59 -5.90
CA VAL A 41 -2.87 13.65 -5.28
C VAL A 41 -4.13 13.94 -6.10
N ALA A 42 -4.00 13.97 -7.42
CA ALA A 42 -5.13 14.23 -8.31
C ALA A 42 -6.27 13.20 -8.16
N ASP A 43 -5.96 11.99 -7.67
CA ASP A 43 -6.93 10.92 -7.53
C ASP A 43 -7.51 10.81 -6.12
N GLN A 44 -7.09 11.65 -5.19
CA GLN A 44 -7.47 11.54 -3.78
C GLN A 44 -8.98 11.60 -3.54
N VAL A 45 -9.67 12.48 -4.24
CA VAL A 45 -11.13 12.65 -4.09
C VAL A 45 -11.87 11.37 -4.42
N GLU A 46 -11.37 10.61 -5.40
CA GLU A 46 -11.98 9.34 -5.81
C GLU A 46 -11.50 8.15 -4.98
N ILE A 47 -10.23 8.13 -4.63
CA ILE A 47 -9.62 6.99 -3.93
C ILE A 47 -10.02 6.94 -2.45
N ALA A 48 -9.89 8.05 -1.74
CA ALA A 48 -10.08 8.07 -0.28
C ALA A 48 -11.43 7.50 0.18
N PRO A 49 -12.57 7.86 -0.44
CA PRO A 49 -13.86 7.28 -0.03
C PRO A 49 -13.99 5.78 -0.30
N ASN A 50 -13.15 5.23 -1.16
CA ASN A 50 -13.20 3.82 -1.57
C ASN A 50 -12.19 2.94 -0.85
N ILE A 51 -11.49 3.47 0.13
CA ILE A 51 -10.64 2.70 1.03
C ILE A 51 -11.47 2.30 2.24
N SER A 52 -11.68 1.00 2.41
CA SER A 52 -12.36 0.47 3.59
C SER A 52 -11.37 0.31 4.74
N CYS A 53 -11.86 0.27 5.97
CA CYS A 53 -11.01 0.04 7.12
C CYS A 53 -11.55 -1.11 7.96
N ASP A 54 -10.72 -2.12 8.18
CA ASP A 54 -11.02 -3.22 9.09
C ASP A 54 -10.65 -2.78 10.51
N LYS A 55 -11.69 -2.49 11.31
CA LYS A 55 -11.50 -2.01 12.67
C LYS A 55 -10.83 -3.01 13.58
N SER A 56 -11.02 -4.30 13.35
CA SER A 56 -10.41 -5.34 14.17
C SER A 56 -8.89 -5.37 13.98
N ILE A 57 -8.42 -5.15 12.77
CA ILE A 57 -6.99 -5.05 12.47
C ILE A 57 -6.42 -3.74 12.99
N GLN A 58 -7.14 -2.64 12.80
CA GLN A 58 -6.73 -1.33 13.29
C GLN A 58 -6.48 -1.35 14.80
N LYS A 59 -7.34 -2.04 15.56
CA LYS A 59 -7.22 -2.17 17.01
C LYS A 59 -5.98 -2.91 17.48
N LEU A 60 -5.35 -3.70 16.62
CA LEU A 60 -4.12 -4.40 16.96
C LEU A 60 -2.93 -3.45 17.12
N SER A 61 -3.06 -2.22 16.63
CA SER A 61 -2.04 -1.17 16.71
C SER A 61 -0.67 -1.63 16.21
N LEU A 62 -0.67 -2.34 15.09
CA LEU A 62 0.55 -2.86 14.50
C LEU A 62 1.35 -1.72 13.88
N GLY A 63 2.61 -1.61 14.25
CA GLY A 63 3.54 -0.71 13.59
C GLY A 63 4.10 -1.32 12.32
N PRO A 64 5.10 -0.66 11.71
CA PRO A 64 5.78 -1.21 10.54
C PRO A 64 6.39 -2.57 10.85
N ALA A 65 6.30 -3.51 9.91
CA ALA A 65 6.93 -4.82 10.02
C ALA A 65 8.43 -4.69 9.73
N ARG A 66 9.18 -4.19 10.70
CA ARG A 66 10.62 -3.91 10.55
C ARG A 66 11.43 -5.17 10.38
N ARG A 67 11.01 -6.25 11.04
CA ARG A 67 11.66 -7.55 10.92
C ARG A 67 11.01 -8.36 9.81
N LYS A 68 11.84 -9.07 9.07
CA LYS A 68 11.36 -9.93 7.98
C LYS A 68 10.38 -10.99 8.47
N GLU A 69 10.55 -11.50 9.67
CA GLU A 69 9.70 -12.52 10.28
C GLU A 69 8.30 -12.01 10.62
N GLU A 70 8.14 -10.71 10.78
CA GLU A 70 6.85 -10.09 11.09
C GLU A 70 6.02 -9.83 9.83
N ARG A 71 6.62 -9.94 8.65
CA ARG A 71 5.97 -9.60 7.39
C ARG A 71 5.10 -10.73 6.89
N TYR A 72 3.93 -10.35 6.38
CA TYR A 72 3.07 -11.29 5.68
C TYR A 72 3.77 -11.79 4.42
N GLU A 73 3.82 -13.10 4.26
CA GLU A 73 4.33 -13.70 3.04
C GLU A 73 3.18 -13.96 2.08
N ILE A 74 3.08 -13.13 1.05
CA ILE A 74 2.09 -13.33 0.01
C ILE A 74 2.45 -14.56 -0.82
N ASP A 75 1.43 -15.34 -1.19
CA ASP A 75 1.60 -16.44 -2.12
C ASP A 75 1.94 -15.87 -3.50
N GLU A 76 3.19 -16.01 -3.90
CA GLU A 76 3.69 -15.47 -5.17
C GLU A 76 2.97 -16.09 -6.37
N GLU A 77 2.65 -17.38 -6.31
CA GLU A 77 1.91 -18.05 -7.39
C GLU A 77 0.51 -17.48 -7.54
N MET A 78 -0.16 -17.23 -6.41
CA MET A 78 -1.48 -16.60 -6.41
C MET A 78 -1.42 -15.18 -7.01
N LEU A 79 -0.39 -14.41 -6.62
CA LEU A 79 -0.21 -13.05 -7.10
C LEU A 79 0.02 -13.04 -8.63
N ILE A 80 0.89 -13.90 -9.11
CA ILE A 80 1.18 -14.03 -10.54
C ILE A 80 -0.09 -14.44 -11.31
N ARG A 81 -0.83 -15.41 -10.78
CA ARG A 81 -2.06 -15.88 -11.39
C ARG A 81 -3.10 -14.78 -11.49
N CYS A 82 -3.32 -14.04 -10.39
CA CYS A 82 -4.27 -12.94 -10.38
C CYS A 82 -3.88 -11.86 -11.38
N PHE A 83 -2.59 -11.57 -11.48
CA PHE A 83 -2.09 -10.61 -12.46
C PHE A 83 -2.34 -11.08 -13.89
N LYS A 84 -1.99 -12.32 -14.22
CA LYS A 84 -2.14 -12.86 -15.56
C LYS A 84 -3.59 -13.05 -15.99
N GLU A 85 -4.42 -13.55 -15.08
CA GLU A 85 -5.83 -13.84 -15.34
C GLU A 85 -6.76 -12.66 -15.07
N LYS A 86 -6.21 -11.52 -14.66
CA LYS A 86 -6.97 -10.31 -14.33
C LYS A 86 -8.05 -10.56 -13.28
N ARG A 87 -7.72 -11.33 -12.27
CA ARG A 87 -8.61 -11.58 -11.14
C ARG A 87 -8.52 -10.48 -10.12
N MET A 88 -9.63 -10.18 -9.48
CA MET A 88 -9.65 -9.23 -8.38
C MET A 88 -9.02 -9.81 -7.12
N MET A 89 -8.32 -8.96 -6.40
CA MET A 89 -7.76 -9.28 -5.10
C MET A 89 -8.16 -8.22 -4.07
N THR A 90 -8.16 -8.62 -2.82
CA THR A 90 -8.27 -7.70 -1.69
C THR A 90 -6.97 -7.73 -0.91
N LEU A 91 -6.35 -6.56 -0.76
CA LEU A 91 -5.12 -6.38 0.02
C LEU A 91 -5.47 -5.59 1.27
N VAL A 92 -5.15 -6.14 2.43
CA VAL A 92 -5.38 -5.47 3.72
C VAL A 92 -4.03 -5.18 4.34
N ILE A 93 -3.82 -3.95 4.77
CA ILE A 93 -2.56 -3.54 5.39
C ILE A 93 -2.64 -3.55 6.92
N ARG A 94 -1.49 -3.44 7.56
CA ARG A 94 -1.34 -3.61 9.02
C ARG A 94 -2.11 -2.59 9.86
N THR A 95 -2.50 -1.48 9.25
CA THR A 95 -3.33 -0.45 9.91
C THR A 95 -4.82 -0.58 9.61
N GLY A 96 -5.22 -1.63 8.89
CA GLY A 96 -6.60 -1.99 8.65
C GLY A 96 -7.19 -1.54 7.32
N GLU A 97 -6.54 -0.65 6.60
CA GLU A 97 -7.06 -0.20 5.31
C GLU A 97 -7.09 -1.37 4.32
N SER A 98 -8.16 -1.45 3.54
CA SER A 98 -8.45 -2.54 2.62
C SER A 98 -8.63 -1.98 1.21
N PHE A 99 -8.00 -2.65 0.25
CA PHE A 99 -7.99 -2.25 -1.16
C PHE A 99 -8.42 -3.42 -2.01
N THR A 100 -9.44 -3.23 -2.83
CA THR A 100 -9.96 -4.28 -3.72
C THR A 100 -9.87 -3.83 -5.17
N GLY A 101 -9.30 -4.67 -6.01
CA GLY A 101 -9.14 -4.35 -7.41
C GLY A 101 -8.25 -5.33 -8.16
N HIS A 102 -7.72 -4.88 -9.27
CA HIS A 102 -6.86 -5.68 -10.16
C HIS A 102 -5.40 -5.25 -10.03
N ILE A 103 -4.50 -6.20 -10.11
CA ILE A 103 -3.07 -5.92 -10.05
C ILE A 103 -2.60 -5.37 -11.39
N ASP A 104 -2.06 -4.15 -11.39
CA ASP A 104 -1.47 -3.53 -12.58
C ASP A 104 -0.04 -4.05 -12.82
N TRP A 105 0.75 -4.12 -11.76
CA TRP A 105 2.07 -4.72 -11.74
C TRP A 105 2.53 -4.95 -10.30
N PHE A 106 3.62 -5.64 -10.15
CA PHE A 106 4.21 -5.87 -8.84
C PHE A 106 5.71 -6.10 -8.95
N SER A 107 6.40 -5.88 -7.87
CA SER A 107 7.83 -6.14 -7.71
C SER A 107 8.05 -6.89 -6.40
N ASN A 108 9.32 -7.10 -6.03
CA ASN A 108 9.62 -7.70 -4.73
C ASN A 108 9.22 -6.83 -3.54
N TYR A 109 8.97 -5.53 -3.77
CA TYR A 109 8.73 -4.57 -2.69
C TYR A 109 7.36 -3.91 -2.75
N GLU A 110 6.70 -3.92 -3.90
CA GLU A 110 5.52 -3.10 -4.14
C GLU A 110 4.49 -3.85 -4.96
N ILE A 111 3.21 -3.52 -4.73
CA ILE A 111 2.10 -4.01 -5.56
C ILE A 111 1.28 -2.80 -5.95
N LYS A 112 1.11 -2.58 -7.25
CA LYS A 112 0.23 -1.54 -7.77
C LYS A 112 -1.12 -2.15 -8.07
N ILE A 113 -2.13 -1.76 -7.31
CA ILE A 113 -3.50 -2.22 -7.46
C ILE A 113 -4.37 -1.11 -8.04
N ARG A 114 -5.18 -1.47 -9.03
CA ARG A 114 -6.16 -0.55 -9.60
C ARG A 114 -7.51 -0.86 -8.97
N LEU A 115 -8.01 0.09 -8.18
CA LEU A 115 -9.27 -0.09 -7.46
C LEU A 115 -10.42 -0.32 -8.44
N ASP A 116 -11.26 -1.30 -8.13
CA ASP A 116 -12.31 -1.75 -9.04
C ASP A 116 -13.35 -0.67 -9.30
N VAL A 117 -13.80 0.01 -8.25
CA VAL A 117 -14.91 0.97 -8.35
C VAL A 117 -14.52 2.23 -9.14
N VAL A 118 -13.37 2.80 -8.84
CA VAL A 118 -12.97 4.10 -9.39
C VAL A 118 -11.91 4.03 -10.48
N ARG A 119 -11.35 2.85 -10.71
CA ARG A 119 -10.32 2.61 -11.73
C ARG A 119 -9.07 3.47 -11.57
N LYS A 120 -8.72 3.79 -10.33
CA LYS A 120 -7.52 4.54 -9.97
C LYS A 120 -6.54 3.64 -9.23
N ALA A 121 -5.25 3.90 -9.42
CA ALA A 121 -4.20 3.02 -8.89
C ALA A 121 -3.64 3.48 -7.55
N VAL A 122 -3.35 2.51 -6.70
CA VAL A 122 -2.66 2.70 -5.43
C VAL A 122 -1.44 1.80 -5.42
N VAL A 123 -0.30 2.32 -5.01
CA VAL A 123 0.91 1.50 -4.79
C VAL A 123 0.97 1.13 -3.33
N ILE A 124 0.97 -0.16 -3.05
CA ILE A 124 1.02 -0.70 -1.68
C ILE A 124 2.39 -1.33 -1.48
N PHE A 125 3.06 -0.96 -0.40
CA PHE A 125 4.34 -1.56 -0.06
C PHE A 125 4.11 -2.92 0.59
N ARG A 126 4.81 -3.96 0.12
CA ARG A 126 4.60 -5.33 0.61
C ARG A 126 4.83 -5.49 2.10
N HIS A 127 5.77 -4.73 2.66
CA HIS A 127 6.03 -4.78 4.11
C HIS A 127 4.85 -4.28 4.94
N ALA A 128 3.92 -3.56 4.33
CA ALA A 128 2.72 -3.07 5.03
C ALA A 128 1.58 -4.09 5.01
N LEU A 129 1.67 -5.16 4.24
CA LEU A 129 0.58 -6.12 4.12
C LEU A 129 0.32 -6.86 5.43
N TYR A 130 -0.96 -7.01 5.76
CA TYR A 130 -1.45 -7.88 6.80
C TYR A 130 -1.95 -9.20 6.22
N ARG A 131 -2.71 -9.12 5.11
CA ARG A 131 -3.16 -10.29 4.36
C ARG A 131 -3.56 -9.92 2.94
N ALA A 132 -3.61 -10.92 2.08
CA ALA A 132 -4.09 -10.78 0.71
C ALA A 132 -4.98 -11.98 0.38
N SER A 133 -6.03 -11.74 -0.38
CA SER A 133 -6.97 -12.80 -0.78
C SER A 133 -7.53 -12.54 -2.17
N VAL A 134 -7.88 -13.62 -2.85
CA VAL A 134 -8.61 -13.54 -4.12
C VAL A 134 -10.08 -13.28 -3.80
N THR A 135 -10.65 -12.34 -4.50
CA THR A 135 -12.06 -11.99 -4.32
C THR A 135 -12.97 -12.93 -5.11
#